data_80d046cc981f9a05b0a6685f2dd4eae4
#
_entry.id   80d046cc981f9a05b0a6685f2dd4eae4
#
_cell.length_a   1.000
_cell.length_b   1.000
_cell.length_c   1.000
_cell.angle_alpha   90.00
_cell.angle_beta   90.00
_cell.angle_gamma   90.00
#
_symmetry.space_group_name_H-M   'P 1'
#
loop_
_entity.id
_entity.type
_entity.pdbx_description
1 polymer ?
#
loop_
_entity_poly.entity_id
_entity_poly.type
_entity_poly.pdbx_seq_one_letter_code
_entity_poly.pdbx_strand_id
1 'polypeptide(L)'
;MTQLETRNETEKQLDLYGISTLPELAEILDSPVRSLIDATKKGYRSYQVQGKTKKRLIEEPNAILKLLLKDLKEILFEMFDCPEYNKCWLSGNNYINAQAHVGQHAYATTDISSFFTNSKARYVRKFFQDKLNISGEALDMLVQMCTYRGHIPTGAPTSSILAFLSHKDLFDEIAEYMAQRDITFTLYVDDITLSAKHGITREEIKFIKSVLKRHKLEIKPEKTKFYSYKKAMITGFYVTQGGKISVPDSVGHKVVSLLREKKLEDMNKKELRRVIGLINYCQTADKRSFSTTKKNAIQALKRLDKKEKGGNNA
;
A
#
# COMPACT_ATOMS: atom_id res chain seq x y z
N MET A 1 -35.42 -11.22 7.12
CA MET A 1 -35.51 -11.56 5.68
C MET A 1 -34.80 -10.47 4.93
N THR A 2 -33.66 -10.81 4.40
CA THR A 2 -32.54 -9.97 4.05
C THR A 2 -32.58 -9.56 2.58
N GLN A 3 -32.21 -8.32 2.27
CA GLN A 3 -32.14 -7.68 0.93
C GLN A 3 -31.08 -8.30 -0.01
N LEU A 4 -31.01 -9.61 -0.14
CA LEU A 4 -30.04 -10.32 -0.98
C LEU A 4 -30.67 -11.03 -2.19
N GLU A 5 -31.96 -10.83 -2.50
CA GLU A 5 -32.67 -11.62 -3.50
C GLU A 5 -33.18 -10.84 -4.71
N THR A 6 -32.55 -9.76 -5.15
CA THR A 6 -32.84 -9.16 -6.47
C THR A 6 -31.60 -8.56 -7.10
N ARG A 7 -30.61 -9.38 -7.42
CA ARG A 7 -29.65 -9.07 -8.48
C ARG A 7 -30.04 -9.86 -9.73
N ASN A 8 -30.30 -9.10 -10.81
CA ASN A 8 -30.67 -9.62 -12.12
C ASN A 8 -29.67 -10.69 -12.60
N GLU A 9 -30.21 -11.81 -13.13
CA GLU A 9 -29.48 -12.96 -13.69
C GLU A 9 -28.65 -12.69 -14.97
N THR A 10 -28.31 -11.46 -15.27
CA THR A 10 -27.64 -11.06 -16.54
C THR A 10 -26.22 -10.51 -16.42
N GLU A 11 -25.68 -10.30 -15.22
CA GLU A 11 -24.25 -10.09 -15.05
C GLU A 11 -23.66 -11.33 -14.38
N LYS A 12 -23.07 -12.22 -15.19
CA LYS A 12 -22.23 -13.31 -14.72
C LYS A 12 -21.10 -12.68 -13.91
N GLN A 13 -21.24 -12.65 -12.59
CA GLN A 13 -20.19 -12.17 -11.70
C GLN A 13 -19.01 -13.10 -11.90
N LEU A 14 -17.99 -12.62 -12.62
CA LEU A 14 -16.74 -13.33 -12.87
C LEU A 14 -16.02 -13.50 -11.53
N ASP A 15 -16.17 -14.67 -10.93
CA ASP A 15 -15.62 -15.02 -9.62
C ASP A 15 -14.44 -15.98 -9.80
N LEU A 16 -13.37 -15.74 -9.09
CA LEU A 16 -12.21 -16.64 -9.07
C LEU A 16 -12.47 -17.94 -8.31
N TYR A 17 -13.60 -18.07 -7.61
CA TYR A 17 -13.85 -19.22 -6.76
C TYR A 17 -14.02 -20.52 -7.54
N GLY A 18 -13.23 -21.54 -7.20
CA GLY A 18 -13.38 -22.91 -7.71
C GLY A 18 -12.85 -23.17 -9.11
N ILE A 19 -12.24 -22.19 -9.78
CA ILE A 19 -11.67 -22.40 -11.12
C ILE A 19 -10.46 -23.35 -11.09
N SER A 20 -10.26 -24.07 -12.21
CA SER A 20 -9.19 -25.07 -12.31
C SER A 20 -8.40 -25.01 -13.63
N THR A 21 -8.96 -24.41 -14.68
CA THR A 21 -8.40 -24.42 -16.03
C THR A 21 -7.93 -23.03 -16.48
N LEU A 22 -7.02 -22.99 -17.46
CA LEU A 22 -6.58 -21.74 -18.08
C LEU A 22 -7.69 -20.99 -18.82
N PRO A 23 -8.61 -21.64 -19.56
CA PRO A 23 -9.73 -20.95 -20.18
C PRO A 23 -10.62 -20.21 -19.19
N GLU A 24 -10.97 -20.82 -18.05
CA GLU A 24 -11.76 -20.15 -16.99
C GLU A 24 -11.04 -18.90 -16.47
N LEU A 25 -9.75 -19.00 -16.18
CA LEU A 25 -8.96 -17.85 -15.73
C LEU A 25 -8.86 -16.76 -16.81
N ALA A 26 -8.73 -17.15 -18.07
CA ALA A 26 -8.65 -16.26 -19.21
C ALA A 26 -9.96 -15.48 -19.43
N GLU A 27 -11.11 -16.15 -19.28
CA GLU A 27 -12.45 -15.53 -19.31
C GLU A 27 -12.60 -14.48 -18.20
N ILE A 28 -12.19 -14.79 -16.97
CA ILE A 28 -12.27 -13.89 -15.81
C ILE A 28 -11.39 -12.65 -16.00
N LEU A 29 -10.21 -12.82 -16.56
CA LEU A 29 -9.27 -11.70 -16.79
C LEU A 29 -9.51 -10.99 -18.14
N ASP A 30 -10.62 -11.27 -18.81
CA ASP A 30 -10.95 -10.75 -20.14
C ASP A 30 -9.74 -10.75 -21.09
N SER A 31 -9.04 -11.87 -21.17
CA SER A 31 -7.77 -11.97 -21.88
C SER A 31 -7.59 -13.36 -22.51
N PRO A 32 -7.09 -13.47 -23.75
CA PRO A 32 -6.81 -14.77 -24.35
C PRO A 32 -5.81 -15.60 -23.52
N VAL A 33 -6.01 -16.91 -23.43
CA VAL A 33 -5.06 -17.86 -22.77
C VAL A 33 -3.63 -17.64 -23.21
N ARG A 34 -3.41 -17.38 -24.51
CA ARG A 34 -2.08 -17.10 -25.07
C ARG A 34 -1.44 -15.88 -24.43
N SER A 35 -2.21 -14.84 -24.11
CA SER A 35 -1.72 -13.62 -23.44
C SER A 35 -1.21 -13.92 -22.04
N LEU A 36 -1.91 -14.79 -21.27
CA LEU A 36 -1.46 -15.23 -19.95
C LEU A 36 -0.12 -15.95 -20.04
N ILE A 37 0.00 -16.89 -20.99
CA ILE A 37 1.22 -17.66 -21.21
C ILE A 37 2.38 -16.74 -21.63
N ASP A 38 2.17 -15.85 -22.59
CA ASP A 38 3.22 -14.96 -23.10
C ASP A 38 3.64 -13.91 -22.05
N ALA A 39 2.70 -13.42 -21.24
CA ALA A 39 2.96 -12.51 -20.13
C ALA A 39 3.86 -13.15 -19.08
N THR A 40 3.60 -14.40 -18.70
CA THR A 40 4.39 -15.13 -17.69
C THR A 40 5.74 -15.57 -18.22
N LYS A 41 5.89 -15.95 -19.50
CA LYS A 41 7.19 -16.24 -20.14
C LYS A 41 8.13 -15.04 -20.10
N LYS A 42 7.65 -13.84 -20.39
CA LYS A 42 8.43 -12.58 -20.28
C LYS A 42 8.61 -12.16 -18.81
N GLY A 43 7.63 -12.47 -17.94
CA GLY A 43 7.66 -12.35 -16.50
C GLY A 43 8.06 -10.96 -16.00
N TYR A 44 9.00 -10.97 -15.06
CA TYR A 44 9.48 -9.80 -14.34
C TYR A 44 10.90 -9.43 -14.72
N ARG A 45 11.21 -8.13 -14.64
CA ARG A 45 12.59 -7.63 -14.62
C ARG A 45 12.92 -7.05 -13.25
N SER A 46 14.17 -7.23 -12.80
CA SER A 46 14.63 -6.64 -11.53
C SER A 46 15.73 -5.60 -11.78
N TYR A 47 15.63 -4.46 -11.09
CA TYR A 47 16.61 -3.38 -11.12
C TYR A 47 16.66 -2.64 -9.79
N GLN A 48 17.76 -1.91 -9.57
CA GLN A 48 17.92 -1.14 -8.36
C GLN A 48 17.59 0.34 -8.59
N VAL A 49 16.84 0.92 -7.65
CA VAL A 49 16.54 2.36 -7.64
C VAL A 49 17.17 2.97 -6.40
N GLN A 50 17.79 4.14 -6.56
CA GLN A 50 18.34 4.90 -5.44
C GLN A 50 17.19 5.43 -4.57
N GLY A 51 17.06 4.89 -3.36
CA GLY A 51 16.19 5.44 -2.32
C GLY A 51 16.87 6.57 -1.54
N LYS A 52 16.17 7.14 -0.57
CA LYS A 52 16.71 8.25 0.25
C LYS A 52 17.98 7.87 1.03
N THR A 53 18.01 6.66 1.57
CA THR A 53 19.10 6.17 2.44
C THR A 53 19.82 4.95 1.89
N LYS A 54 19.13 4.13 1.08
CA LYS A 54 19.66 2.88 0.52
C LYS A 54 19.02 2.57 -0.83
N LYS A 55 19.71 1.77 -1.63
CA LYS A 55 19.17 1.22 -2.88
C LYS A 55 18.01 0.28 -2.57
N ARG A 56 16.97 0.32 -3.40
CA ARG A 56 15.81 -0.58 -3.35
C ARG A 56 15.77 -1.44 -4.59
N LEU A 57 15.60 -2.73 -4.42
CA LEU A 57 15.33 -3.64 -5.51
C LEU A 57 13.86 -3.47 -5.92
N ILE A 58 13.64 -3.24 -7.21
CA ILE A 58 12.31 -3.22 -7.83
C ILE A 58 12.22 -4.40 -8.77
N GLU A 59 11.12 -5.13 -8.65
CA GLU A 59 10.81 -6.29 -9.48
C GLU A 59 9.52 -5.97 -10.23
N GLU A 60 9.68 -5.45 -11.44
CA GLU A 60 8.59 -4.91 -12.24
C GLU A 60 8.08 -5.94 -13.25
N PRO A 61 6.76 -6.21 -13.30
CA PRO A 61 6.19 -7.06 -14.35
C PRO A 61 6.30 -6.39 -15.72
N ASN A 62 6.39 -7.17 -16.78
CA ASN A 62 6.25 -6.66 -18.15
C ASN A 62 4.88 -6.00 -18.36
N ALA A 63 4.71 -5.25 -19.46
CA ALA A 63 3.52 -4.43 -19.67
C ALA A 63 2.21 -5.25 -19.69
N ILE A 64 2.19 -6.41 -20.33
CA ILE A 64 1.00 -7.27 -20.44
C ILE A 64 0.69 -7.85 -19.05
N LEU A 65 1.67 -8.43 -18.38
CA LEU A 65 1.50 -8.98 -17.03
C LEU A 65 1.02 -7.90 -16.05
N LYS A 66 1.50 -6.67 -16.19
CA LYS A 66 1.08 -5.55 -15.35
C LYS A 66 -0.40 -5.20 -15.49
N LEU A 67 -0.95 -5.31 -16.71
CA LEU A 67 -2.39 -5.13 -16.95
C LEU A 67 -3.20 -6.24 -16.28
N LEU A 68 -2.89 -7.50 -16.60
CA LEU A 68 -3.54 -8.66 -15.99
C LEU A 68 -3.53 -8.63 -14.46
N LEU A 69 -2.39 -8.19 -13.87
CA LEU A 69 -2.29 -8.06 -12.40
C LEU A 69 -3.07 -6.88 -11.84
N LYS A 70 -3.38 -5.86 -12.64
CA LYS A 70 -4.30 -4.80 -12.21
C LYS A 70 -5.73 -5.31 -12.17
N ASP A 71 -6.15 -6.05 -13.21
CA ASP A 71 -7.49 -6.62 -13.29
C ASP A 71 -7.69 -7.63 -12.16
N LEU A 72 -6.73 -8.53 -11.94
CA LEU A 72 -6.73 -9.46 -10.81
C LEU A 72 -6.79 -8.72 -9.45
N LYS A 73 -6.11 -7.60 -9.32
CA LYS A 73 -6.14 -6.80 -8.09
C LYS A 73 -7.53 -6.24 -7.82
N GLU A 74 -8.21 -5.69 -8.82
CA GLU A 74 -9.57 -5.15 -8.67
C GLU A 74 -10.55 -6.28 -8.31
N ILE A 75 -10.46 -7.45 -8.97
CA ILE A 75 -11.26 -8.64 -8.62
C ILE A 75 -11.05 -9.04 -7.15
N LEU A 76 -9.80 -9.10 -6.69
CA LEU A 76 -9.52 -9.42 -5.28
C LEU A 76 -10.06 -8.37 -4.31
N PHE A 77 -10.11 -7.09 -4.70
CA PHE A 77 -10.72 -6.05 -3.87
C PHE A 77 -12.25 -6.19 -3.78
N GLU A 78 -12.89 -6.68 -4.83
CA GLU A 78 -14.34 -6.92 -4.85
C GLU A 78 -14.72 -8.19 -4.06
N MET A 79 -13.85 -9.21 -4.09
CA MET A 79 -14.10 -10.51 -3.44
C MET A 79 -13.87 -10.50 -1.92
N PHE A 80 -13.04 -9.59 -1.40
CA PHE A 80 -12.64 -9.59 0.00
C PHE A 80 -12.93 -8.26 0.70
N ASP A 81 -13.54 -8.36 1.87
CA ASP A 81 -13.73 -7.20 2.75
C ASP A 81 -12.40 -6.75 3.37
N CYS A 82 -12.25 -5.43 3.45
CA CYS A 82 -11.13 -4.82 4.12
C CYS A 82 -11.35 -4.79 5.63
N PRO A 83 -10.54 -5.47 6.44
CA PRO A 83 -10.62 -5.31 7.88
C PRO A 83 -10.26 -3.88 8.29
N GLU A 84 -10.93 -3.37 9.32
CA GLU A 84 -10.74 -1.99 9.79
C GLU A 84 -9.28 -1.67 10.14
N TYR A 85 -8.54 -2.63 10.64
CA TYR A 85 -7.13 -2.45 11.00
C TYR A 85 -6.20 -2.28 9.78
N ASN A 86 -6.58 -2.71 8.58
CA ASN A 86 -5.74 -2.57 7.38
C ASN A 86 -6.00 -1.21 6.70
N LYS A 87 -5.16 -0.22 6.99
CA LYS A 87 -5.30 1.15 6.49
C LYS A 87 -4.71 1.38 5.09
N CYS A 88 -4.12 0.35 4.47
CA CYS A 88 -3.56 0.41 3.11
C CYS A 88 -4.55 -0.04 2.02
N TRP A 89 -5.58 -0.81 2.38
CA TRP A 89 -6.45 -1.52 1.44
C TRP A 89 -7.15 -0.61 0.44
N LEU A 90 -7.92 0.36 0.90
CA LEU A 90 -8.85 1.10 0.05
C LEU A 90 -8.29 2.38 -0.56
N SER A 91 -7.41 3.09 0.09
CA SER A 91 -7.00 4.42 -0.36
C SER A 91 -5.50 4.66 -0.45
N GLY A 92 -4.68 3.72 0.02
CA GLY A 92 -3.24 3.89 0.10
C GLY A 92 -2.79 5.14 0.88
N ASN A 93 -3.68 5.73 1.69
CA ASN A 93 -3.46 7.01 2.35
C ASN A 93 -2.90 6.82 3.76
N ASN A 94 -1.62 7.07 3.89
CA ASN A 94 -0.89 7.03 5.15
C ASN A 94 -1.43 8.01 6.23
N TYR A 95 -2.20 9.04 5.83
CA TYR A 95 -2.88 9.94 6.75
C TYR A 95 -4.02 9.24 7.52
N ILE A 96 -4.80 8.40 6.86
CA ILE A 96 -5.88 7.61 7.49
C ILE A 96 -5.29 6.67 8.55
N ASN A 97 -4.11 6.08 8.28
CA ASN A 97 -3.41 5.29 9.27
C ASN A 97 -3.02 6.12 10.50
N ALA A 98 -2.45 7.30 10.31
CA ALA A 98 -2.11 8.19 11.41
C ALA A 98 -3.37 8.67 12.18
N GLN A 99 -4.47 8.91 11.46
CA GLN A 99 -5.73 9.38 12.04
C GLN A 99 -6.36 8.36 13.00
N ALA A 100 -6.22 7.08 12.76
CA ALA A 100 -6.72 6.00 13.63
C ALA A 100 -6.09 6.04 15.04
N HIS A 101 -4.96 6.70 15.20
CA HIS A 101 -4.21 6.77 16.46
C HIS A 101 -4.30 8.13 17.18
N VAL A 102 -5.18 9.02 16.71
CA VAL A 102 -5.37 10.34 17.30
C VAL A 102 -5.93 10.24 18.71
N GLY A 103 -5.42 11.09 19.60
CA GLY A 103 -5.93 11.20 20.98
C GLY A 103 -5.50 10.07 21.92
N GLN A 104 -4.57 9.22 21.54
CA GLN A 104 -3.97 8.20 22.40
C GLN A 104 -2.77 8.75 23.19
N HIS A 105 -2.33 8.03 24.24
CA HIS A 105 -1.26 8.50 25.12
C HIS A 105 0.06 7.74 24.94
N ALA A 106 -0.02 6.48 24.56
CA ALA A 106 1.12 5.63 24.27
C ALA A 106 1.03 5.08 22.85
N TYR A 107 2.18 4.93 22.21
CA TYR A 107 2.28 4.39 20.86
C TYR A 107 3.47 3.44 20.78
N ALA A 108 3.34 2.41 19.95
CA ALA A 108 4.46 1.61 19.50
C ALA A 108 4.37 1.45 17.98
N THR A 109 5.50 1.58 17.30
CA THR A 109 5.61 1.37 15.86
C THR A 109 6.70 0.35 15.57
N THR A 110 6.47 -0.51 14.59
CA THR A 110 7.47 -1.47 14.09
C THR A 110 7.20 -1.78 12.62
N ASP A 111 8.12 -2.51 11.97
CA ASP A 111 8.10 -2.80 10.53
C ASP A 111 8.41 -4.27 10.31
N ILE A 112 7.66 -4.94 9.45
CA ILE A 112 7.92 -6.33 9.09
C ILE A 112 9.12 -6.37 8.14
N SER A 113 10.14 -7.15 8.50
CA SER A 113 11.37 -7.25 7.73
C SER A 113 11.13 -7.89 6.37
N SER A 114 11.51 -7.18 5.30
CA SER A 114 11.47 -7.71 3.92
C SER A 114 10.13 -8.39 3.61
N PHE A 115 9.00 -7.75 3.97
CA PHE A 115 7.66 -8.34 3.96
C PHE A 115 7.34 -9.06 2.65
N PHE A 116 7.49 -8.39 1.51
CA PHE A 116 7.21 -9.00 0.21
C PHE A 116 8.14 -10.18 -0.11
N THR A 117 9.44 -10.03 0.12
CA THR A 117 10.44 -11.09 -0.14
C THR A 117 10.27 -12.29 0.79
N ASN A 118 9.74 -12.08 2.00
CA ASN A 118 9.44 -13.16 2.95
C ASN A 118 8.04 -13.76 2.76
N SER A 119 7.15 -13.07 2.05
CA SER A 119 5.87 -13.62 1.60
C SER A 119 6.10 -14.58 0.42
N LYS A 120 6.43 -15.83 0.75
CA LYS A 120 6.83 -16.84 -0.23
C LYS A 120 5.66 -17.34 -1.08
N ALA A 121 5.95 -17.76 -2.31
CA ALA A 121 4.99 -18.31 -3.27
C ALA A 121 4.07 -19.40 -2.67
N ARG A 122 4.56 -20.20 -1.71
CA ARG A 122 3.74 -21.20 -1.03
C ARG A 122 2.55 -20.61 -0.25
N TYR A 123 2.70 -19.38 0.32
CA TYR A 123 1.61 -18.72 1.04
C TYR A 123 0.59 -18.14 0.06
N VAL A 124 1.04 -17.62 -1.10
CA VAL A 124 0.17 -17.20 -2.20
C VAL A 124 -0.61 -18.38 -2.76
N ARG A 125 0.06 -19.51 -2.99
CA ARG A 125 -0.59 -20.76 -3.44
C ARG A 125 -1.63 -21.21 -2.43
N LYS A 126 -1.25 -21.29 -1.14
CA LYS A 126 -2.17 -21.68 -0.06
C LYS A 126 -3.39 -20.77 0.01
N PHE A 127 -3.20 -19.46 -0.12
CA PHE A 127 -4.30 -18.50 -0.17
C PHE A 127 -5.29 -18.82 -1.31
N PHE A 128 -4.82 -18.99 -2.54
CA PHE A 128 -5.67 -19.30 -3.68
C PHE A 128 -6.36 -20.65 -3.54
N GLN A 129 -5.68 -21.67 -3.01
CA GLN A 129 -6.25 -22.99 -2.78
C GLN A 129 -7.30 -22.98 -1.65
N ASP A 130 -6.92 -22.48 -0.47
CA ASP A 130 -7.75 -22.66 0.73
C ASP A 130 -8.89 -21.64 0.83
N LYS A 131 -8.71 -20.43 0.31
CA LYS A 131 -9.71 -19.36 0.42
C LYS A 131 -10.57 -19.23 -0.82
N LEU A 132 -10.06 -19.62 -2.00
CA LEU A 132 -10.77 -19.51 -3.27
C LEU A 132 -11.03 -20.87 -3.95
N ASN A 133 -10.61 -21.96 -3.33
CA ASN A 133 -10.78 -23.33 -3.88
C ASN A 133 -10.24 -23.49 -5.32
N ILE A 134 -9.20 -22.69 -5.68
CA ILE A 134 -8.60 -22.74 -7.01
C ILE A 134 -7.64 -23.93 -7.10
N SER A 135 -7.63 -24.62 -8.23
CA SER A 135 -6.79 -25.80 -8.45
C SER A 135 -6.21 -25.86 -9.87
N GLY A 136 -5.53 -26.95 -10.21
CA GLY A 136 -5.06 -27.25 -11.58
C GLY A 136 -4.20 -26.17 -12.21
N GLU A 137 -4.35 -26.00 -13.53
CA GLU A 137 -3.58 -25.05 -14.34
C GLU A 137 -3.85 -23.59 -13.98
N ALA A 138 -5.07 -23.27 -13.56
CA ALA A 138 -5.43 -21.90 -13.11
C ALA A 138 -4.64 -21.51 -11.89
N LEU A 139 -4.49 -22.41 -10.90
CA LEU A 139 -3.68 -22.16 -9.71
C LEU A 139 -2.20 -21.93 -10.05
N ASP A 140 -1.64 -22.79 -10.88
CA ASP A 140 -0.23 -22.67 -11.27
C ASP A 140 0.04 -21.36 -12.00
N MET A 141 -0.85 -20.97 -12.91
CA MET A 141 -0.78 -19.72 -13.63
C MET A 141 -0.87 -18.50 -12.70
N LEU A 142 -1.86 -18.47 -11.79
CA LEU A 142 -2.01 -17.38 -10.82
C LEU A 142 -0.77 -17.23 -9.93
N VAL A 143 -0.24 -18.34 -9.43
CA VAL A 143 0.99 -18.30 -8.61
C VAL A 143 2.17 -17.79 -9.44
N GLN A 144 2.31 -18.22 -10.71
CA GLN A 144 3.36 -17.75 -11.59
C GLN A 144 3.23 -16.26 -11.94
N MET A 145 2.00 -15.78 -12.18
CA MET A 145 1.73 -14.36 -12.43
C MET A 145 2.06 -13.48 -11.22
N CYS A 146 1.73 -13.95 -10.02
CA CYS A 146 1.79 -13.16 -8.79
C CYS A 146 3.12 -13.26 -8.04
N THR A 147 4.03 -14.13 -8.47
CA THR A 147 5.30 -14.35 -7.76
C THR A 147 6.49 -14.27 -8.72
N TYR A 148 7.63 -13.90 -8.16
CA TYR A 148 8.90 -13.88 -8.86
C TYR A 148 10.00 -14.43 -7.95
N ARG A 149 10.82 -15.35 -8.47
CA ARG A 149 11.90 -16.01 -7.70
C ARG A 149 11.41 -16.62 -6.38
N GLY A 150 10.16 -17.14 -6.37
CA GLY A 150 9.58 -17.83 -5.21
C GLY A 150 9.04 -16.92 -4.10
N HIS A 151 8.82 -15.63 -4.38
CA HIS A 151 8.25 -14.67 -3.43
C HIS A 151 7.37 -13.63 -4.15
N ILE A 152 6.63 -12.84 -3.37
CA ILE A 152 5.85 -11.71 -3.91
C ILE A 152 6.82 -10.60 -4.35
N PRO A 153 6.74 -10.12 -5.62
CA PRO A 153 7.64 -9.11 -6.16
C PRO A 153 7.37 -7.71 -5.60
N THR A 154 8.41 -6.88 -5.47
CA THR A 154 8.32 -5.53 -4.89
C THR A 154 7.76 -4.46 -5.82
N GLY A 155 7.21 -4.80 -6.98
CA GLY A 155 6.75 -3.84 -7.99
C GLY A 155 5.48 -4.23 -8.73
N ALA A 156 4.82 -5.33 -8.35
CA ALA A 156 3.57 -5.75 -8.98
C ALA A 156 2.33 -5.05 -8.38
N PRO A 157 1.29 -4.80 -9.17
CA PRO A 157 0.04 -4.22 -8.70
C PRO A 157 -0.62 -4.99 -7.56
N THR A 158 -0.56 -6.33 -7.59
CA THR A 158 -1.16 -7.24 -6.61
C THR A 158 -0.34 -7.42 -5.33
N SER A 159 0.91 -6.93 -5.27
CA SER A 159 1.84 -7.29 -4.19
C SER A 159 1.32 -6.98 -2.80
N SER A 160 0.78 -5.79 -2.58
CA SER A 160 0.29 -5.39 -1.25
C SER A 160 -0.93 -6.18 -0.80
N ILE A 161 -1.90 -6.41 -1.71
CA ILE A 161 -3.12 -7.14 -1.39
C ILE A 161 -2.82 -8.62 -1.15
N LEU A 162 -2.01 -9.26 -2.00
CA LEU A 162 -1.68 -10.66 -1.85
C LEU A 162 -0.77 -10.93 -0.65
N ALA A 163 0.18 -10.04 -0.34
CA ALA A 163 0.98 -10.16 0.87
C ALA A 163 0.10 -10.09 2.12
N PHE A 164 -0.90 -9.21 2.14
CA PHE A 164 -1.87 -9.15 3.22
C PHE A 164 -2.73 -10.42 3.28
N LEU A 165 -3.42 -10.79 2.19
CA LEU A 165 -4.36 -11.92 2.14
C LEU A 165 -3.68 -13.25 2.47
N SER A 166 -2.44 -13.45 2.01
CA SER A 166 -1.65 -14.66 2.30
C SER A 166 -1.26 -14.82 3.77
N HIS A 167 -1.36 -13.76 4.57
CA HIS A 167 -1.03 -13.72 5.98
C HIS A 167 -2.17 -13.19 6.86
N LYS A 168 -3.37 -13.04 6.30
CA LYS A 168 -4.53 -12.41 6.97
C LYS A 168 -4.83 -13.03 8.32
N ASP A 169 -4.81 -14.35 8.40
CA ASP A 169 -5.10 -15.09 9.65
C ASP A 169 -4.16 -14.68 10.80
N LEU A 170 -2.89 -14.33 10.51
CA LEU A 170 -1.95 -13.82 11.52
C LEU A 170 -2.30 -12.40 11.97
N PHE A 171 -2.70 -11.55 11.02
CA PHE A 171 -3.06 -10.18 11.34
C PHE A 171 -4.40 -10.07 12.06
N ASP A 172 -5.36 -10.94 11.73
CA ASP A 172 -6.63 -11.06 12.46
C ASP A 172 -6.38 -11.44 13.93
N GLU A 173 -5.51 -12.43 14.20
CA GLU A 173 -5.14 -12.84 15.56
C GLU A 173 -4.44 -11.72 16.33
N ILE A 174 -3.54 -10.97 15.66
CA ILE A 174 -2.91 -9.80 16.29
C ILE A 174 -3.95 -8.75 16.62
N ALA A 175 -4.88 -8.46 15.71
CA ALA A 175 -5.93 -7.48 15.90
C ALA A 175 -6.85 -7.85 17.07
N GLU A 176 -7.26 -9.11 17.16
CA GLU A 176 -8.08 -9.63 18.25
C GLU A 176 -7.37 -9.53 19.61
N TYR A 177 -6.10 -9.96 19.67
CA TYR A 177 -5.29 -9.87 20.89
C TYR A 177 -5.15 -8.42 21.38
N MET A 178 -4.96 -7.48 20.47
CA MET A 178 -4.84 -6.06 20.81
C MET A 178 -6.17 -5.46 21.23
N ALA A 179 -7.27 -5.81 20.55
CA ALA A 179 -8.61 -5.35 20.91
C ALA A 179 -9.03 -5.77 22.31
N GLN A 180 -8.72 -7.00 22.74
CA GLN A 180 -8.98 -7.50 24.11
C GLN A 180 -8.23 -6.72 25.20
N ARG A 181 -7.29 -5.84 24.81
CA ARG A 181 -6.45 -5.02 25.71
C ARG A 181 -6.67 -3.51 25.51
N ASP A 182 -7.75 -3.13 24.84
CA ASP A 182 -8.03 -1.73 24.51
C ASP A 182 -6.87 -1.03 23.79
N ILE A 183 -6.15 -1.80 22.94
CA ILE A 183 -5.05 -1.30 22.12
C ILE A 183 -5.55 -1.20 20.67
N THR A 184 -5.51 -0.01 20.10
CA THR A 184 -5.73 0.18 18.68
C THR A 184 -4.54 -0.37 17.90
N PHE A 185 -4.79 -1.35 17.04
CA PHE A 185 -3.83 -1.92 16.10
C PHE A 185 -4.15 -1.47 14.68
N THR A 186 -3.14 -1.05 13.94
CA THR A 186 -3.26 -0.86 12.49
C THR A 186 -2.08 -1.45 11.74
N LEU A 187 -2.37 -1.88 10.50
CA LEU A 187 -1.40 -2.35 9.53
C LEU A 187 -1.43 -1.43 8.29
N TYR A 188 -0.27 -0.93 7.87
CA TYR A 188 -0.10 -0.18 6.65
C TYR A 188 1.03 -0.81 5.82
N VAL A 189 0.70 -1.73 4.94
CA VAL A 189 1.60 -2.63 4.19
C VAL A 189 2.42 -3.50 5.15
N ASP A 190 3.64 -3.06 5.49
CA ASP A 190 4.59 -3.70 6.41
C ASP A 190 4.76 -2.94 7.73
N ASP A 191 4.20 -1.71 7.82
CA ASP A 191 4.25 -0.89 9.03
C ASP A 191 3.12 -1.28 10.01
N ILE A 192 3.48 -1.72 11.20
CA ILE A 192 2.58 -2.01 12.32
C ILE A 192 2.59 -0.83 13.29
N THR A 193 1.40 -0.34 13.64
CA THR A 193 1.24 0.70 14.66
C THR A 193 0.27 0.23 15.73
N LEU A 194 0.66 0.43 16.99
CA LEU A 194 -0.17 0.24 18.17
C LEU A 194 -0.37 1.57 18.87
N SER A 195 -1.55 1.81 19.45
CA SER A 195 -1.77 2.94 20.35
C SER A 195 -2.82 2.65 21.42
N ALA A 196 -2.68 3.28 22.59
CA ALA A 196 -3.57 3.10 23.70
C ALA A 196 -3.63 4.35 24.62
N LYS A 197 -4.67 4.44 25.46
CA LYS A 197 -4.76 5.42 26.56
C LYS A 197 -3.81 5.06 27.71
N HIS A 198 -3.56 3.78 27.93
CA HIS A 198 -2.61 3.25 28.91
C HIS A 198 -1.25 2.97 28.25
N GLY A 199 -0.29 2.44 29.00
CA GLY A 199 1.03 2.11 28.47
C GLY A 199 0.99 0.93 27.50
N ILE A 200 1.87 0.97 26.52
CA ILE A 200 2.17 -0.18 25.63
C ILE A 200 3.54 -0.72 26.06
N THR A 201 3.63 -2.04 26.28
CA THR A 201 4.81 -2.68 26.81
C THR A 201 5.55 -3.50 25.75
N ARG A 202 6.60 -4.17 26.16
CA ARG A 202 7.31 -5.10 25.26
C ARG A 202 6.56 -6.42 25.06
N GLU A 203 5.53 -6.70 25.86
CA GLU A 203 4.76 -7.95 25.76
C GLU A 203 3.93 -8.00 24.47
N GLU A 204 3.29 -6.89 24.10
CA GLU A 204 2.55 -6.77 22.84
C GLU A 204 3.49 -7.01 21.65
N ILE A 205 4.70 -6.48 21.70
CA ILE A 205 5.71 -6.69 20.64
C ILE A 205 6.20 -8.15 20.63
N LYS A 206 6.36 -8.79 21.79
CA LYS A 206 6.69 -10.22 21.88
C LYS A 206 5.59 -11.10 21.29
N PHE A 207 4.32 -10.76 21.57
CA PHE A 207 3.18 -11.45 21.00
C PHE A 207 3.18 -11.34 19.45
N ILE A 208 3.29 -10.13 18.90
CA ILE A 208 3.41 -9.93 17.45
C ILE A 208 4.53 -10.79 16.86
N LYS A 209 5.72 -10.79 17.47
CA LYS A 209 6.86 -11.63 17.04
C LYS A 209 6.50 -13.11 17.01
N SER A 210 5.84 -13.62 18.06
CA SER A 210 5.46 -15.03 18.14
C SER A 210 4.48 -15.44 17.05
N VAL A 211 3.50 -14.59 16.76
CA VAL A 211 2.50 -14.81 15.70
C VAL A 211 3.18 -14.80 14.33
N LEU A 212 3.92 -13.75 14.00
CA LEU A 212 4.59 -13.60 12.70
C LEU A 212 5.58 -14.72 12.40
N LYS A 213 6.27 -15.25 13.43
CA LYS A 213 7.24 -16.34 13.31
C LYS A 213 6.64 -17.62 12.70
N ARG A 214 5.35 -17.87 12.87
CA ARG A 214 4.65 -19.04 12.28
C ARG A 214 4.73 -19.07 10.76
N HIS A 215 4.72 -17.88 10.13
CA HIS A 215 4.92 -17.74 8.67
C HIS A 215 6.34 -17.29 8.31
N LYS A 216 7.31 -17.43 9.23
CA LYS A 216 8.71 -17.02 9.04
C LYS A 216 8.85 -15.52 8.70
N LEU A 217 7.91 -14.71 9.21
CA LEU A 217 8.00 -13.27 9.18
C LEU A 217 8.64 -12.77 10.48
N GLU A 218 9.38 -11.66 10.38
CA GLU A 218 10.07 -11.05 11.51
C GLU A 218 9.87 -9.54 11.49
N ILE A 219 9.82 -8.92 12.66
CA ILE A 219 9.88 -7.46 12.76
C ILE A 219 11.34 -6.99 12.81
N LYS A 220 11.57 -5.74 12.44
CA LYS A 220 12.88 -5.08 12.55
C LYS A 220 13.06 -4.50 13.96
N PRO A 221 13.88 -5.11 14.83
CA PRO A 221 14.05 -4.63 16.20
C PRO A 221 14.51 -3.18 16.27
N GLU A 222 15.41 -2.79 15.37
CA GLU A 222 15.97 -1.44 15.27
C GLU A 222 14.94 -0.36 14.85
N LYS A 223 13.83 -0.78 14.27
CA LYS A 223 12.72 0.10 13.90
C LYS A 223 11.60 0.13 14.94
N THR A 224 11.64 -0.77 15.92
CA THR A 224 10.65 -0.80 16.99
C THR A 224 10.85 0.38 17.94
N LYS A 225 9.87 1.26 17.98
CA LYS A 225 9.90 2.50 18.79
C LYS A 225 8.69 2.56 19.70
N PHE A 226 8.91 3.03 20.92
CA PHE A 226 7.87 3.30 21.90
C PHE A 226 7.81 4.80 22.18
N TYR A 227 6.60 5.32 22.27
CA TYR A 227 6.36 6.72 22.56
C TYR A 227 5.33 6.79 23.70
N SER A 228 5.72 7.40 24.82
CA SER A 228 4.84 7.64 25.95
C SER A 228 4.79 9.13 26.19
N TYR A 229 3.58 9.71 26.23
CA TYR A 229 3.36 11.15 26.44
C TYR A 229 4.14 12.08 25.50
N LYS A 230 4.47 11.60 24.29
CA LYS A 230 5.19 12.37 23.26
C LYS A 230 4.49 12.20 21.91
N LYS A 231 4.78 13.11 20.97
CA LYS A 231 4.33 12.94 19.60
C LYS A 231 4.97 11.68 18.97
N ALA A 232 4.14 10.87 18.35
CA ALA A 232 4.58 9.67 17.63
C ALA A 232 4.67 9.93 16.12
N MET A 233 5.67 9.35 15.47
CA MET A 233 5.77 9.35 14.01
C MET A 233 5.08 8.10 13.47
N ILE A 234 3.94 8.27 12.80
CA ILE A 234 3.12 7.18 12.24
C ILE A 234 3.01 7.40 10.74
N THR A 235 3.53 6.49 9.94
CA THR A 235 3.49 6.50 8.46
C THR A 235 3.75 7.87 7.80
N GLY A 236 4.68 8.65 8.39
CA GLY A 236 5.10 9.95 7.85
C GLY A 236 4.42 11.16 8.47
N PHE A 237 3.47 11.00 9.40
CA PHE A 237 2.83 12.07 10.15
C PHE A 237 3.19 12.02 11.63
N TYR A 238 3.27 13.17 12.26
CA TYR A 238 3.27 13.28 13.72
C TYR A 238 1.86 13.30 14.26
N VAL A 239 1.58 12.43 15.22
CA VAL A 239 0.33 12.38 15.98
C VAL A 239 0.62 12.77 17.41
N THR A 240 -0.22 13.66 17.98
CA THR A 240 -0.10 14.14 19.36
C THR A 240 -1.30 13.71 20.20
N GLN A 241 -1.14 13.67 21.53
CA GLN A 241 -2.22 13.40 22.48
C GLN A 241 -3.38 14.38 22.37
N GLY A 242 -3.08 15.66 22.05
CA GLY A 242 -4.11 16.69 21.85
C GLY A 242 -4.89 16.55 20.55
N GLY A 243 -4.78 15.40 19.86
CA GLY A 243 -5.54 15.12 18.66
C GLY A 243 -5.03 15.79 17.37
N LYS A 244 -3.87 16.43 17.42
CA LYS A 244 -3.30 17.11 16.26
C LYS A 244 -2.45 16.14 15.44
N ILE A 245 -2.70 16.13 14.12
CA ILE A 245 -1.83 15.52 13.14
C ILE A 245 -1.05 16.62 12.43
N SER A 246 0.24 16.40 12.22
CA SER A 246 1.11 17.31 11.47
C SER A 246 2.13 16.57 10.62
N VAL A 247 2.55 17.19 9.53
CA VAL A 247 3.70 16.70 8.77
C VAL A 247 5.00 17.07 9.48
N PRO A 248 6.12 16.34 9.22
CA PRO A 248 7.43 16.74 9.70
C PRO A 248 7.80 18.16 9.20
N ASP A 249 8.34 18.99 10.08
CA ASP A 249 8.76 20.36 9.76
C ASP A 249 9.71 20.41 8.57
N SER A 250 10.53 19.37 8.40
CA SER A 250 11.43 19.22 7.26
C SER A 250 10.74 19.25 5.90
N VAL A 251 9.42 18.95 5.82
CA VAL A 251 8.66 19.05 4.57
C VAL A 251 8.34 20.50 4.25
N GLY A 252 7.85 21.26 5.22
CA GLY A 252 7.61 22.69 5.08
C GLY A 252 8.89 23.45 4.75
N HIS A 253 9.98 23.12 5.45
CA HIS A 253 11.31 23.69 5.19
C HIS A 253 11.78 23.44 3.75
N LYS A 254 11.50 22.25 3.16
CA LYS A 254 11.84 21.99 1.74
C LYS A 254 11.05 22.86 0.78
N VAL A 255 9.76 23.13 1.06
CA VAL A 255 8.99 24.08 0.25
C VAL A 255 9.62 25.46 0.30
N VAL A 256 9.91 25.94 1.50
CA VAL A 256 10.54 27.28 1.70
C VAL A 256 11.91 27.36 1.03
N SER A 257 12.77 26.33 1.16
CA SER A 257 14.09 26.29 0.51
C SER A 257 13.96 26.40 -1.01
N LEU A 258 13.11 25.61 -1.64
CA LEU A 258 12.90 25.65 -3.09
C LEU A 258 12.41 27.03 -3.57
N LEU A 259 11.57 27.72 -2.79
CA LEU A 259 11.07 29.06 -3.12
C LEU A 259 12.12 30.16 -2.90
N ARG A 260 13.10 29.96 -2.00
CA ARG A 260 14.23 30.86 -1.81
C ARG A 260 15.27 30.71 -2.93
N GLU A 261 15.49 29.47 -3.38
CA GLU A 261 16.47 29.19 -4.44
C GLU A 261 15.99 29.70 -5.81
N LYS A 262 14.67 29.66 -6.07
CA LYS A 262 14.13 30.00 -7.39
C LYS A 262 12.67 30.48 -7.30
N LYS A 263 12.34 31.57 -8.00
CA LYS A 263 10.95 32.03 -8.10
C LYS A 263 10.11 31.06 -8.90
N LEU A 264 8.80 30.96 -8.60
CA LEU A 264 7.87 30.05 -9.28
C LEU A 264 7.78 30.27 -10.80
N GLU A 265 7.92 31.52 -11.25
CA GLU A 265 7.89 31.90 -12.66
C GLU A 265 9.11 31.41 -13.46
N ASP A 266 10.23 31.20 -12.79
CA ASP A 266 11.50 30.75 -13.37
C ASP A 266 11.66 29.21 -13.30
N MET A 267 10.78 28.52 -12.57
CA MET A 267 10.83 27.06 -12.39
C MET A 267 10.35 26.33 -13.64
N ASN A 268 11.02 25.22 -13.97
CA ASN A 268 10.54 24.29 -14.99
C ASN A 268 9.37 23.40 -14.47
N LYS A 269 8.71 22.66 -15.37
CA LYS A 269 7.57 21.80 -15.03
C LYS A 269 7.86 20.77 -13.93
N LYS A 270 9.05 20.19 -13.93
CA LYS A 270 9.46 19.19 -12.92
C LYS A 270 9.60 19.84 -11.54
N GLU A 271 10.18 21.02 -11.47
CA GLU A 271 10.34 21.80 -10.23
C GLU A 271 8.98 22.23 -9.67
N LEU A 272 8.10 22.77 -10.52
CA LEU A 272 6.74 23.17 -10.13
C LEU A 272 5.92 21.99 -9.62
N ARG A 273 5.95 20.84 -10.30
CA ARG A 273 5.27 19.62 -9.85
C ARG A 273 5.82 19.13 -8.51
N ARG A 274 7.13 19.27 -8.29
CA ARG A 274 7.76 18.93 -7.00
C ARG A 274 7.26 19.84 -5.87
N VAL A 275 7.20 21.15 -6.10
CA VAL A 275 6.67 22.13 -5.13
C VAL A 275 5.20 21.83 -4.82
N ILE A 276 4.38 21.65 -5.84
CA ILE A 276 2.95 21.30 -5.68
C ILE A 276 2.78 19.99 -4.89
N GLY A 277 3.58 18.96 -5.17
CA GLY A 277 3.53 17.68 -4.46
C GLY A 277 3.88 17.82 -2.98
N LEU A 278 4.91 18.59 -2.62
CA LEU A 278 5.27 18.88 -1.23
C LEU A 278 4.16 19.66 -0.50
N ILE A 279 3.57 20.66 -1.16
CA ILE A 279 2.45 21.43 -0.60
C ILE A 279 1.22 20.53 -0.41
N ASN A 280 0.88 19.67 -1.37
CA ASN A 280 -0.21 18.72 -1.24
C ASN A 280 -0.01 17.84 0.00
N TYR A 281 1.21 17.37 0.24
CA TYR A 281 1.52 16.58 1.43
C TYR A 281 1.34 17.40 2.72
N CYS A 282 1.76 18.68 2.76
CA CYS A 282 1.48 19.55 3.90
C CYS A 282 -0.03 19.74 4.11
N GLN A 283 -0.78 19.92 3.03
CA GLN A 283 -2.23 20.13 3.04
C GLN A 283 -3.04 18.89 3.44
N THR A 284 -2.46 17.72 3.42
CA THR A 284 -3.11 16.52 3.98
C THR A 284 -3.37 16.67 5.47
N ALA A 285 -2.44 17.30 6.21
CA ALA A 285 -2.58 17.53 7.65
C ALA A 285 -3.21 18.91 7.98
N ASP A 286 -2.90 19.94 7.17
CA ASP A 286 -3.47 21.29 7.33
C ASP A 286 -3.77 21.92 5.96
N LYS A 287 -5.05 21.94 5.60
CA LYS A 287 -5.55 22.43 4.31
C LYS A 287 -5.14 23.87 3.98
N ARG A 288 -4.77 24.69 4.98
CA ARG A 288 -4.39 26.09 4.79
C ARG A 288 -2.92 26.26 4.47
N SER A 289 -2.08 25.26 4.75
CA SER A 289 -0.64 25.32 4.50
C SER A 289 -0.30 25.68 3.06
N PHE A 290 0.44 26.73 2.84
CA PHE A 290 0.93 27.19 1.52
C PHE A 290 -0.15 27.39 0.45
N SER A 291 -1.40 27.72 0.79
CA SER A 291 -2.53 27.78 -0.16
C SER A 291 -2.30 28.76 -1.30
N THR A 292 -1.80 29.97 -1.02
CA THR A 292 -1.48 30.97 -2.04
C THR A 292 -0.34 30.50 -2.94
N THR A 293 0.72 29.94 -2.35
CA THR A 293 1.88 29.42 -3.10
C THR A 293 1.44 28.29 -4.05
N LYS A 294 0.58 27.38 -3.61
CA LYS A 294 0.03 26.32 -4.47
C LYS A 294 -0.73 26.88 -5.66
N LYS A 295 -1.61 27.87 -5.43
CA LYS A 295 -2.39 28.52 -6.50
C LYS A 295 -1.44 29.13 -7.55
N ASN A 296 -0.42 29.85 -7.11
CA ASN A 296 0.56 30.47 -8.01
C ASN A 296 1.40 29.42 -8.76
N ALA A 297 1.83 28.35 -8.09
CA ALA A 297 2.58 27.26 -8.74
C ALA A 297 1.74 26.52 -9.81
N ILE A 298 0.45 26.29 -9.55
CA ILE A 298 -0.48 25.71 -10.54
C ILE A 298 -0.67 26.66 -11.74
N GLN A 299 -0.78 27.96 -11.52
CA GLN A 299 -0.88 28.95 -12.60
C GLN A 299 0.39 28.98 -13.46
N ALA A 300 1.57 28.97 -12.83
CA ALA A 300 2.85 28.90 -13.53
C ALA A 300 2.95 27.62 -14.39
N LEU A 301 2.56 26.47 -13.83
CA LEU A 301 2.55 25.20 -14.56
C LEU A 301 1.63 25.23 -15.78
N LYS A 302 0.40 25.77 -15.63
CA LYS A 302 -0.55 25.93 -16.74
C LYS A 302 -0.03 26.84 -17.85
N ARG A 303 0.73 27.91 -17.51
CA ARG A 303 1.37 28.79 -18.50
C ARG A 303 2.41 28.04 -19.34
N LEU A 304 3.23 27.20 -18.71
CA LEU A 304 4.20 26.35 -19.41
C LEU A 304 3.53 25.32 -20.32
N ASP A 305 2.43 24.70 -19.87
CA ASP A 305 1.67 23.74 -20.68
C ASP A 305 1.03 24.39 -21.93
N LYS A 306 0.57 25.64 -21.82
CA LYS A 306 0.04 26.40 -22.97
C LYS A 306 1.12 26.77 -23.99
N LYS A 307 2.31 27.18 -23.53
CA LYS A 307 3.44 27.52 -24.41
C LYS A 307 3.89 26.36 -25.28
N GLU A 308 3.96 25.14 -24.70
CA GLU A 308 4.33 23.94 -25.47
C GLU A 308 3.27 23.54 -26.50
N LYS A 309 1.97 23.68 -26.16
CA LYS A 309 0.89 23.36 -27.11
C LYS A 309 0.76 24.40 -28.25
N GLY A 310 1.09 25.66 -28.00
CA GLY A 310 1.08 26.72 -29.01
C GLY A 310 2.31 26.75 -29.92
N GLY A 311 3.44 26.21 -29.47
CA GLY A 311 4.68 26.08 -30.25
C GLY A 311 4.70 24.92 -31.27
N ASN A 312 3.73 23.99 -31.21
CA ASN A 312 3.62 22.88 -32.17
C ASN A 312 2.67 23.18 -33.34
N ASN A 313 2.11 24.39 -33.40
CA ASN A 313 1.19 24.82 -34.46
C ASN A 313 1.77 25.98 -35.30
N ALA A 314 3.07 26.21 -35.28
CA ALA A 314 3.74 27.20 -36.12
C ALA A 314 4.76 26.54 -37.05
#